data_de947bff6467fbccf8ee800d79cdbcd6
#
_entry.id   de947bff6467fbccf8ee800d79cdbcd6
#
_cell.length_a   1.000
_cell.length_b   1.000
_cell.length_c   1.000
_cell.angle_alpha   90.00
_cell.angle_beta   90.00
_cell.angle_gamma   90.00
#
_symmetry.space_group_name_H-M   'P 1'
#
loop_
_entity.id
_entity.type
_entity.pdbx_description
1 polymer ?
#
loop_
_entity_poly.entity_id
_entity_poly.type
_entity_poly.pdbx_seq_one_letter_code
_entity_poly.pdbx_strand_id
1 'polypeptide(L)' 'MLDRKKYENYWYAFQEKLDKVLVEHKMSYRKLSVEIGKSPGYIYDVVNRRIDPSFESLFEIAEYFGCTVWDFLNISK' A
#
# COMPACT_ATOMS: atom_id res chain seq x y z
N MET A 1 -16.29 17.80 3.96
CA MET A 1 -16.55 16.55 4.71
C MET A 1 -16.03 15.36 3.92
N LEU A 2 -15.49 14.36 4.61
CA LEU A 2 -14.94 13.18 3.95
C LEU A 2 -16.04 12.33 3.32
N ASP A 3 -15.86 11.98 2.05
CA ASP A 3 -16.71 11.02 1.36
C ASP A 3 -16.16 9.62 1.66
N ARG A 4 -16.79 8.92 2.61
CA ARG A 4 -16.32 7.61 3.06
C ARG A 4 -16.31 6.58 1.94
N LYS A 5 -17.30 6.63 1.05
CA LYS A 5 -17.37 5.67 -0.05
C LYS A 5 -16.19 5.87 -1.00
N LYS A 6 -15.86 7.12 -1.30
CA LYS A 6 -14.73 7.44 -2.17
C LYS A 6 -13.42 7.01 -1.52
N TYR A 7 -13.28 7.25 -0.23
CA TYR A 7 -12.11 6.83 0.52
C TYR A 7 -11.95 5.30 0.47
N GLU A 8 -13.05 4.57 0.69
CA GLU A 8 -13.01 3.11 0.65
C GLU A 8 -12.62 2.60 -0.73
N ASN A 9 -13.06 3.25 -1.79
CA ASN A 9 -12.68 2.86 -3.14
C ASN A 9 -11.16 2.99 -3.35
N TYR A 10 -10.55 4.05 -2.84
CA TYR A 10 -9.10 4.22 -2.93
C TYR A 10 -8.39 3.16 -2.09
N TRP A 11 -8.94 2.85 -0.92
CA TRP A 11 -8.36 1.83 -0.06
C TRP A 11 -8.35 0.46 -0.73
N TYR A 12 -9.48 0.05 -1.34
CA TYR A 12 -9.54 -1.23 -2.03
C TYR A 12 -8.61 -1.27 -3.24
N ALA A 13 -8.49 -0.16 -3.96
CA ALA A 13 -7.55 -0.09 -5.08
C ALA A 13 -6.11 -0.29 -4.60
N PHE A 14 -5.76 0.35 -3.49
CA PHE A 14 -4.44 0.20 -2.89
C PHE A 14 -4.17 -1.26 -2.50
N GLN A 15 -5.12 -1.88 -1.81
CA GLN A 15 -4.95 -3.25 -1.34
C GLN A 15 -4.83 -4.22 -2.51
N GLU A 16 -5.65 -4.05 -3.53
CA GLU A 16 -5.62 -4.92 -4.71
C GLU A 16 -4.27 -4.81 -5.44
N LYS A 17 -3.80 -3.59 -5.64
CA LYS A 17 -2.52 -3.37 -6.31
C LYS A 17 -1.36 -3.93 -5.48
N LEU A 18 -1.42 -3.72 -4.16
CA LEU A 18 -0.38 -4.23 -3.26
C LEU A 18 -0.29 -5.75 -3.34
N ASP A 19 -1.43 -6.43 -3.26
CA ASP A 19 -1.44 -7.88 -3.33
C ASP A 19 -0.89 -8.37 -4.67
N LYS A 20 -1.24 -7.68 -5.74
CA LYS A 20 -0.77 -8.04 -7.08
C LYS A 20 0.76 -7.95 -7.18
N VAL A 21 1.34 -6.82 -6.76
CA VAL A 21 2.79 -6.66 -6.88
C VAL A 21 3.55 -7.58 -5.94
N LEU A 22 2.99 -7.87 -4.76
CA LEU A 22 3.62 -8.82 -3.86
C LEU A 22 3.66 -10.22 -4.45
N VAL A 23 2.57 -10.65 -5.07
CA VAL A 23 2.53 -11.94 -5.75
C VAL A 23 3.55 -11.97 -6.91
N GLU A 24 3.57 -10.92 -7.71
CA GLU A 24 4.49 -10.84 -8.85
C GLU A 24 5.95 -10.88 -8.40
N HIS A 25 6.27 -10.27 -7.26
CA HIS A 25 7.63 -10.25 -6.74
C HIS A 25 7.92 -11.37 -5.75
N LYS A 26 6.94 -12.23 -5.50
CA LYS A 26 7.05 -13.34 -4.54
C LYS A 26 7.51 -12.85 -3.18
N MET A 27 6.91 -11.76 -2.72
CA MET A 27 7.24 -11.14 -1.44
C MET A 27 6.10 -11.29 -0.44
N SER A 28 6.49 -11.45 0.83
CA SER A 28 5.54 -11.45 1.94
C SER A 28 5.34 -10.02 2.46
N TYR A 29 4.30 -9.82 3.25
CA TYR A 29 4.09 -8.55 3.95
C TYR A 29 5.29 -8.21 4.83
N ARG A 30 5.83 -9.22 5.53
CA ARG A 30 6.99 -9.04 6.41
C ARG A 30 8.21 -8.56 5.64
N LYS A 31 8.48 -9.19 4.50
CA LYS A 31 9.63 -8.82 3.68
C LYS A 31 9.52 -7.37 3.22
N LEU A 32 8.36 -6.99 2.71
CA LEU A 32 8.14 -5.61 2.26
C LEU A 32 8.32 -4.63 3.42
N SER A 33 7.76 -4.95 4.59
CA SER A 33 7.87 -4.09 5.76
C SER A 33 9.34 -3.78 6.08
N VAL A 34 10.17 -4.80 6.11
CA VAL A 34 11.59 -4.65 6.41
C VAL A 34 12.30 -3.88 5.31
N GLU A 35 11.96 -4.16 4.05
CA GLU A 35 12.61 -3.52 2.91
C GLU A 35 12.38 -2.02 2.85
N ILE A 36 11.22 -1.56 3.33
CA ILE A 36 10.94 -0.11 3.36
C ILE A 36 11.30 0.51 4.72
N GLY A 37 12.07 -0.23 5.55
CA GLY A 37 12.59 0.32 6.79
C GLY A 37 11.59 0.39 7.93
N LYS A 38 10.54 -0.43 7.89
CA LYS A 38 9.53 -0.46 8.95
C LYS A 38 9.68 -1.72 9.79
N SER A 39 8.92 -1.81 10.88
CA SER A 39 8.88 -3.02 11.69
C SER A 39 8.28 -4.18 10.88
N PRO A 40 8.64 -5.43 11.21
CA PRO A 40 8.20 -6.57 10.39
C PRO A 40 6.69 -6.74 10.26
N GLY A 41 5.91 -6.26 11.22
CA GLY A 41 4.45 -6.36 11.17
C GLY A 41 3.75 -5.18 10.53
N TYR A 42 4.49 -4.20 10.01
CA TYR A 42 3.91 -2.95 9.55
C TYR A 42 2.88 -3.14 8.43
N ILE A 43 3.25 -3.82 7.35
CA ILE A 43 2.34 -3.99 6.22
C ILE A 43 1.14 -4.84 6.60
N TYR A 44 1.33 -5.86 7.44
CA TYR A 44 0.22 -6.66 7.94
C TYR A 44 -0.80 -5.77 8.67
N ASP A 45 -0.31 -4.86 9.52
CA ASP A 45 -1.19 -3.96 10.24
C ASP A 45 -1.90 -2.97 9.31
N VAL A 46 -1.21 -2.52 8.25
CA VAL A 46 -1.82 -1.63 7.26
C VAL A 46 -2.95 -2.35 6.53
N VAL A 47 -2.72 -3.58 6.03
CA VAL A 47 -3.75 -4.28 5.26
C VAL A 47 -4.92 -4.71 6.14
N ASN A 48 -4.69 -4.88 7.44
CA ASN A 48 -5.77 -5.19 8.38
C ASN A 48 -6.40 -3.94 8.98
N ARG A 49 -6.02 -2.78 8.48
CA ARG A 49 -6.60 -1.49 8.85
C ARG A 49 -6.45 -1.16 10.33
N ARG A 50 -5.38 -1.67 10.94
CA ARG A 50 -5.04 -1.36 12.33
C ARG A 50 -4.32 -0.02 12.43
N ILE A 51 -3.58 0.32 11.40
CA ILE A 51 -2.90 1.61 11.29
C ILE A 51 -3.11 2.14 9.88
N ASP A 52 -3.10 3.46 9.75
CA ASP A 52 -3.17 4.10 8.44
C ASP A 52 -1.74 4.41 7.99
N PRO A 53 -1.39 4.08 6.75
CA PRO A 53 -0.07 4.43 6.26
C PRO A 53 0.02 5.94 6.05
N SER A 54 1.18 6.52 6.34
CA SER A 54 1.43 7.92 6.03
C SER A 54 1.60 8.07 4.51
N PHE A 55 1.51 9.29 4.03
CA PHE A 55 1.78 9.55 2.61
C PHE A 55 3.19 9.11 2.24
N GLU A 56 4.16 9.36 3.14
CA GLU A 56 5.53 8.94 2.91
C GLU A 56 5.63 7.42 2.76
N SER A 57 4.93 6.67 3.60
CA SER A 57 4.93 5.20 3.50
C SER A 57 4.33 4.73 2.18
N LEU A 58 3.26 5.37 1.74
CA LEU A 58 2.66 5.05 0.44
C LEU A 58 3.65 5.29 -0.69
N PHE A 59 4.36 6.41 -0.63
CA PHE A 59 5.38 6.74 -1.62
C PHE A 59 6.49 5.68 -1.62
N GLU A 60 6.96 5.29 -0.44
CA GLU A 60 8.03 4.30 -0.32
C GLU A 60 7.62 2.94 -0.89
N ILE A 61 6.39 2.52 -0.60
CA ILE A 61 5.86 1.27 -1.14
C ILE A 61 5.81 1.33 -2.67
N ALA A 62 5.23 2.38 -3.20
CA ALA A 62 5.09 2.52 -4.65
C ALA A 62 6.46 2.56 -5.32
N GLU A 63 7.38 3.35 -4.79
CA GLU A 63 8.71 3.48 -5.36
C GLU A 63 9.48 2.15 -5.33
N TYR A 64 9.30 1.38 -4.28
CA TYR A 64 9.97 0.09 -4.18
C TYR A 64 9.63 -0.81 -5.37
N PHE A 65 8.40 -0.73 -5.86
CA PHE A 65 7.93 -1.53 -6.99
C PHE A 65 8.02 -0.80 -8.33
N GLY A 66 8.64 0.38 -8.36
CA GLY A 66 8.76 1.14 -9.59
C GLY A 66 7.44 1.74 -10.07
N CYS A 67 6.52 1.98 -9.14
CA CYS A 67 5.20 2.55 -9.43
C CYS A 67 5.08 3.92 -8.80
N THR A 68 3.98 4.61 -9.10
CA THR A 68 3.64 5.87 -8.44
C THR A 68 2.52 5.61 -7.45
N VAL A 69 2.31 6.57 -6.53
CA VAL A 69 1.17 6.48 -5.60
C VAL A 69 -0.15 6.46 -6.40
N TRP A 70 -0.20 7.20 -7.51
CA TRP A 70 -1.38 7.23 -8.38
C TRP A 70 -1.72 5.85 -8.92
N ASP A 71 -0.70 5.08 -9.29
CA ASP A 71 -0.91 3.71 -9.76
C ASP A 71 -1.54 2.84 -8.67
N PHE A 72 -1.09 3.03 -7.44
CA PHE A 72 -1.62 2.25 -6.32
C PHE A 72 -3.05 2.61 -5.97
N LEU A 73 -3.42 3.87 -6.17
CA LEU A 73 -4.77 4.33 -5.86
C LEU A 73 -5.70 4.25 -7.07
N ASN A 74 -5.17 3.81 -8.21
CA ASN A 74 -5.92 3.71 -9.47
C ASN A 74 -6.51 5.06 -9.89
N ILE A 75 -5.69 6.11 -9.78
CA ILE A 75 -6.09 7.46 -10.16
C ILE A 75 -5.39 7.83 -11.46
N SER A 76 -6.16 8.26 -12.45
CA SER A 76 -5.58 8.76 -13.70
C SER A 76 -5.05 10.17 -13.48
N LYS A 77 -3.89 10.43 -14.05
CA LYS A 77 -3.31 11.78 -14.01
C LYS A 77 -3.81 12.60 -15.17
#